data_765206bc5f904660411de40e92cc9cd1
#
_entry.id   765206bc5f904660411de40e92cc9cd1
#
_cell.length_a   1.000
_cell.length_b   1.000
_cell.length_c   1.000
_cell.angle_alpha   90.00
_cell.angle_beta   90.00
_cell.angle_gamma   90.00
#
_symmetry.space_group_name_H-M   'P 1'
#
loop_
_entity.id
_entity.type
_entity.pdbx_description
1 polymer ?
#
loop_
_entity_poly.entity_id
_entity_poly.type
_entity_poly.pdbx_seq_one_letter_code
_entity_poly.pdbx_strand_id
1 'polypeptide(L)'
;MDKKLLVYIFTLIVFTGCKNNTVHISGSLIGPSAGEYIYLDELNSEKLIPVDSMKIPENGKFSFKREVKSPSFYLLKINNNNFLTMLIGPGEKVAITTHNDSLNYPISVTGSEGTEQMAEYNKTLRKTIDKLTGLNKIYMQNIDSPELPVVIESLDSMAQSCLNEINSYTKSYIDKNLTSLVSLIALYQQVAPNVYVLNPSSDLKYFLKVDSSLSLLYPEYEPVASMHKQVQELVSKIGAEASVAPSSKEGSEAPEIALPTPEGDTVKLSSIRGSVVLLDFWASWCSPCRQENPNLVKAFNQYHKKGFQIYQVSLDKTKEAWIKGIQDDQLGKWIHVSDVQYWNSVVVPLYKIESIPSNLLLDREGRIIASNLRGEQLQLKLAELFK
;
A
#
# COMPACT_ATOMS: atom_id res chain seq x y z
N MET A 1 58.32 -21.59 52.88
CA MET A 1 58.19 -20.96 51.53
C MET A 1 56.74 -20.57 51.34
N ASP A 2 56.40 -19.33 51.75
CA ASP A 2 55.04 -18.83 51.71
C ASP A 2 54.78 -18.15 50.36
N LYS A 3 53.79 -18.68 49.63
CA LYS A 3 53.29 -18.05 48.40
C LYS A 3 52.17 -17.09 48.79
N LYS A 4 52.47 -15.79 48.81
CA LYS A 4 51.46 -14.71 48.93
C LYS A 4 50.69 -14.62 47.61
N LEU A 5 49.38 -14.95 47.63
CA LEU A 5 48.44 -14.77 46.57
C LEU A 5 47.98 -13.31 46.50
N LEU A 6 48.40 -12.56 45.50
CA LEU A 6 48.01 -11.17 45.28
C LEU A 6 46.67 -11.18 44.50
N VAL A 7 45.57 -10.84 45.21
CA VAL A 7 44.25 -10.68 44.61
C VAL A 7 44.15 -9.25 44.06
N TYR A 8 44.14 -9.10 42.73
CA TYR A 8 43.85 -7.84 42.08
C TYR A 8 42.30 -7.66 42.04
N ILE A 9 41.81 -6.76 42.87
CA ILE A 9 40.42 -6.29 42.81
C ILE A 9 40.31 -5.30 41.63
N PHE A 10 39.76 -5.77 40.53
CA PHE A 10 39.42 -4.90 39.37
C PHE A 10 38.12 -4.18 39.70
N THR A 11 38.22 -2.94 40.16
CA THR A 11 37.06 -2.09 40.41
C THR A 11 36.45 -1.67 39.06
N LEU A 12 35.36 -2.33 38.69
CA LEU A 12 34.57 -1.97 37.50
C LEU A 12 33.87 -0.63 37.80
N ILE A 13 34.43 0.47 37.34
CA ILE A 13 33.76 1.79 37.37
C ILE A 13 32.64 1.76 36.31
N VAL A 14 31.42 1.46 36.74
CA VAL A 14 30.23 1.64 35.95
C VAL A 14 29.98 3.14 35.80
N PHE A 15 30.41 3.72 34.71
CA PHE A 15 29.95 5.06 34.31
C PHE A 15 28.45 5.00 34.02
N THR A 16 27.62 5.27 35.02
CA THR A 16 26.22 5.65 34.79
C THR A 16 26.21 7.06 34.20
N GLY A 17 26.42 7.15 32.90
CA GLY A 17 26.20 8.38 32.16
C GLY A 17 24.71 8.74 32.32
N CYS A 18 24.42 9.85 33.03
CA CYS A 18 23.09 10.45 33.02
C CYS A 18 22.73 10.70 31.54
N LYS A 19 21.86 9.89 30.96
CA LYS A 19 21.29 10.18 29.63
C LYS A 19 20.57 11.51 29.75
N ASN A 20 21.10 12.53 29.08
CA ASN A 20 20.42 13.83 29.02
C ASN A 20 19.19 13.66 28.13
N ASN A 21 18.01 13.54 28.73
CA ASN A 21 16.74 13.37 28.02
C ASN A 21 16.18 14.70 27.48
N THR A 22 16.90 15.79 27.67
CA THR A 22 16.45 17.11 27.22
C THR A 22 16.69 17.27 25.71
N VAL A 23 15.61 17.45 24.99
CA VAL A 23 15.59 17.74 23.56
C VAL A 23 15.53 19.24 23.34
N HIS A 24 16.25 19.71 22.32
CA HIS A 24 16.18 21.08 21.83
C HIS A 24 15.69 21.06 20.38
N ILE A 25 14.56 21.70 20.11
CA ILE A 25 13.99 21.87 18.77
C ILE A 25 14.15 23.34 18.43
N SER A 26 14.91 23.68 17.41
CA SER A 26 15.14 25.05 17.00
C SER A 26 15.03 25.19 15.50
N GLY A 27 14.80 26.40 15.02
CA GLY A 27 14.77 26.62 13.58
C GLY A 27 14.56 28.06 13.18
N SER A 28 14.48 28.22 11.87
CA SER A 28 14.18 29.51 11.23
C SER A 28 13.12 29.35 10.13
N LEU A 29 12.17 30.26 10.15
CA LEU A 29 11.11 30.38 9.15
C LEU A 29 11.52 31.44 8.13
N ILE A 30 11.51 31.11 6.85
CA ILE A 30 11.73 32.05 5.75
C ILE A 30 10.39 32.66 5.37
N GLY A 31 10.32 33.99 5.30
CA GLY A 31 9.08 34.74 5.06
C GLY A 31 8.10 34.67 6.24
N PRO A 32 8.56 34.92 7.49
CA PRO A 32 7.69 34.76 8.66
C PRO A 32 6.58 35.80 8.67
N SER A 33 5.39 35.37 9.12
CA SER A 33 4.31 36.28 9.51
C SER A 33 4.52 36.67 10.95
N ALA A 34 5.20 37.77 11.18
CA ALA A 34 5.46 38.27 12.52
C ALA A 34 4.14 38.42 13.30
N GLY A 35 4.11 37.81 14.49
CA GLY A 35 2.94 37.86 15.34
C GLY A 35 2.03 36.64 15.29
N GLU A 36 2.16 35.74 14.32
CA GLU A 36 1.54 34.42 14.36
C GLU A 36 2.19 33.53 15.42
N TYR A 37 1.50 32.45 15.78
CA TYR A 37 2.03 31.46 16.72
C TYR A 37 2.52 30.22 16.00
N ILE A 38 3.63 29.65 16.48
CA ILE A 38 4.08 28.31 16.16
C ILE A 38 3.85 27.43 17.38
N TYR A 39 3.29 26.24 17.15
CA TYR A 39 2.88 25.29 18.17
C TYR A 39 3.71 24.03 18.04
N LEU A 40 4.00 23.41 19.18
CA LEU A 40 4.55 22.08 19.28
C LEU A 40 3.53 21.18 19.97
N ASP A 41 3.03 20.17 19.28
CA ASP A 41 2.12 19.16 19.84
C ASP A 41 2.81 17.79 19.82
N GLU A 42 2.50 16.94 20.78
CA GLU A 42 2.87 15.52 20.77
C GLU A 42 1.73 14.71 20.17
N LEU A 43 2.07 13.80 19.23
CA LEU A 43 1.11 12.95 18.56
C LEU A 43 1.05 11.60 19.28
N ASN A 44 -0.13 11.24 19.78
CA ASN A 44 -0.44 9.86 20.14
C ASN A 44 -1.52 9.30 19.19
N SER A 45 -1.97 8.06 19.36
CA SER A 45 -2.92 7.41 18.47
C SER A 45 -4.33 8.01 18.51
N GLU A 46 -4.72 8.71 19.58
CA GLU A 46 -6.08 9.23 19.75
C GLU A 46 -6.19 10.73 19.51
N LYS A 47 -5.15 11.50 19.86
CA LYS A 47 -5.21 12.96 19.86
C LYS A 47 -3.84 13.63 19.80
N LEU A 48 -3.88 14.90 19.41
CA LEU A 48 -2.75 15.83 19.60
C LEU A 48 -2.77 16.39 21.01
N ILE A 49 -1.62 16.30 21.69
CA ILE A 49 -1.43 16.83 23.03
C ILE A 49 -0.59 18.10 22.90
N PRO A 50 -1.16 19.29 23.19
CA PRO A 50 -0.39 20.52 23.17
C PRO A 50 0.77 20.46 24.16
N VAL A 51 1.97 20.76 23.68
CA VAL A 51 3.22 20.72 24.46
C VAL A 51 3.69 22.12 24.80
N ASP A 52 3.80 22.97 23.75
CA ASP A 52 4.31 24.33 23.91
C ASP A 52 3.88 25.19 22.70
N SER A 53 4.03 26.51 22.85
CA SER A 53 3.80 27.46 21.77
C SER A 53 4.59 28.73 21.96
N MET A 54 4.94 29.39 20.87
CA MET A 54 5.55 30.72 20.95
C MET A 54 5.09 31.62 19.81
N LYS A 55 5.11 32.91 20.04
CA LYS A 55 4.87 33.91 19.01
C LYS A 55 6.09 34.01 18.11
N ILE A 56 5.88 33.96 16.79
CA ILE A 56 6.94 34.06 15.81
C ILE A 56 7.51 35.49 15.82
N PRO A 57 8.80 35.68 16.11
CA PRO A 57 9.45 36.98 16.08
C PRO A 57 9.74 37.41 14.62
N GLU A 58 10.09 38.69 14.43
CA GLU A 58 10.40 39.27 13.12
C GLU A 58 11.53 38.53 12.37
N ASN A 59 12.51 38.01 13.11
CA ASN A 59 13.63 37.24 12.55
C ASN A 59 13.29 35.78 12.19
N GLY A 60 12.05 35.35 12.43
CA GLY A 60 11.55 34.01 12.12
C GLY A 60 12.17 32.88 12.93
N LYS A 61 12.98 33.16 13.96
CA LYS A 61 13.61 32.12 14.78
C LYS A 61 12.66 31.58 15.83
N PHE A 62 12.68 30.25 16.03
CA PHE A 62 11.94 29.60 17.08
C PHE A 62 12.80 28.59 17.83
N SER A 63 12.43 28.29 19.08
CA SER A 63 13.09 27.27 19.89
C SER A 63 12.15 26.73 20.96
N PHE A 64 12.13 25.39 21.09
CA PHE A 64 11.44 24.67 22.15
C PHE A 64 12.43 23.78 22.89
N LYS A 65 12.19 23.58 24.18
CA LYS A 65 12.98 22.69 25.03
C LYS A 65 12.05 21.74 25.79
N ARG A 66 12.31 20.45 25.68
CA ARG A 66 11.45 19.42 26.29
C ARG A 66 12.26 18.26 26.82
N GLU A 67 11.77 17.62 27.88
CA GLU A 67 12.24 16.31 28.30
C GLU A 67 11.51 15.22 27.51
N VAL A 68 12.26 14.35 26.83
CA VAL A 68 11.75 13.23 26.05
C VAL A 68 12.39 11.95 26.57
N LYS A 69 11.59 11.02 27.08
CA LYS A 69 12.09 9.77 27.71
C LYS A 69 12.24 8.62 26.72
N SER A 70 11.42 8.60 25.67
CA SER A 70 11.43 7.62 24.58
C SER A 70 11.14 8.32 23.26
N PRO A 71 11.55 7.75 22.11
CA PRO A 71 11.20 8.31 20.82
C PRO A 71 9.69 8.50 20.68
N SER A 72 9.27 9.68 20.24
CA SER A 72 7.85 10.04 20.07
C SER A 72 7.66 10.95 18.87
N PHE A 73 6.46 10.93 18.31
CA PHE A 73 6.09 11.83 17.21
C PHE A 73 5.61 13.18 17.76
N TYR A 74 6.07 14.22 17.10
CA TYR A 74 5.68 15.62 17.37
C TYR A 74 5.22 16.30 16.10
N LEU A 75 4.26 17.22 16.22
CA LEU A 75 3.88 18.15 15.18
C LEU A 75 4.37 19.54 15.54
N LEU A 76 5.18 20.11 14.65
CA LEU A 76 5.48 21.53 14.63
C LEU A 76 4.48 22.18 13.64
N LYS A 77 3.59 23.06 14.11
CA LYS A 77 2.52 23.61 13.26
C LYS A 77 2.31 25.11 13.45
N ILE A 78 1.85 25.77 12.40
CA ILE A 78 1.30 27.14 12.45
C ILE A 78 -0.23 27.05 12.47
N ASN A 79 -0.80 26.12 11.69
CA ASN A 79 -2.24 25.82 11.66
C ASN A 79 -2.46 24.34 11.28
N ASN A 80 -3.70 23.90 11.17
CA ASN A 80 -4.04 22.50 10.91
C ASN A 80 -3.60 21.99 9.51
N ASN A 81 -3.35 22.88 8.56
CA ASN A 81 -2.97 22.53 7.19
C ASN A 81 -1.46 22.75 6.91
N ASN A 82 -0.77 23.40 7.84
CA ASN A 82 0.64 23.75 7.70
C ASN A 82 1.42 23.26 8.93
N PHE A 83 1.97 22.05 8.83
CA PHE A 83 2.67 21.37 9.91
C PHE A 83 3.81 20.49 9.39
N LEU A 84 4.79 20.22 10.23
CA LEU A 84 5.87 19.26 10.04
C LEU A 84 5.74 18.17 11.10
N THR A 85 5.64 16.92 10.69
CA THR A 85 5.72 15.77 11.58
C THR A 85 7.18 15.41 11.82
N MET A 86 7.56 15.26 13.09
CA MET A 86 8.92 14.94 13.54
C MET A 86 8.89 13.66 14.38
N LEU A 87 9.90 12.82 14.23
CA LEU A 87 10.18 11.73 15.15
C LEU A 87 11.42 12.12 15.97
N ILE A 88 11.25 12.32 17.25
CA ILE A 88 12.29 12.87 18.12
C ILE A 88 12.62 11.89 19.23
N GLY A 89 13.90 11.56 19.36
CA GLY A 89 14.47 10.72 20.42
C GLY A 89 15.03 11.53 21.58
N PRO A 90 15.33 10.86 22.73
CA PRO A 90 15.92 11.49 23.91
C PRO A 90 17.26 12.17 23.63
N GLY A 91 17.41 13.43 24.06
CA GLY A 91 18.68 14.17 23.99
C GLY A 91 19.01 14.77 22.63
N GLU A 92 18.15 14.63 21.63
CA GLU A 92 18.37 15.18 20.29
C GLU A 92 18.35 16.71 20.26
N LYS A 93 19.08 17.27 19.30
CA LYS A 93 19.14 18.71 19.02
C LYS A 93 18.74 18.97 17.59
N VAL A 94 17.43 19.10 17.39
CA VAL A 94 16.82 19.25 16.07
C VAL A 94 16.95 20.69 15.60
N ALA A 95 17.50 20.87 14.39
CA ALA A 95 17.55 22.16 13.73
C ALA A 95 16.79 22.10 12.39
N ILE A 96 15.86 23.05 12.19
CA ILE A 96 14.92 23.07 11.06
C ILE A 96 15.01 24.41 10.35
N THR A 97 15.13 24.39 9.02
CA THR A 97 14.93 25.57 8.17
C THR A 97 13.79 25.27 7.19
N THR A 98 12.78 26.12 7.17
CA THR A 98 11.60 25.92 6.31
C THR A 98 10.95 27.26 5.98
N HIS A 99 10.04 27.26 4.99
CA HIS A 99 9.19 28.41 4.70
C HIS A 99 8.00 28.45 5.66
N ASN A 100 7.55 29.67 5.97
CA ASN A 100 6.42 29.88 6.89
C ASN A 100 5.10 29.30 6.36
N ASP A 101 4.90 29.24 5.08
CA ASP A 101 3.70 28.76 4.40
C ASP A 101 3.72 27.26 4.06
N SER A 102 4.86 26.59 4.29
CA SER A 102 5.08 25.21 3.86
C SER A 102 6.01 24.43 4.81
N LEU A 103 5.64 24.36 6.11
CA LEU A 103 6.39 23.63 7.13
C LEU A 103 6.67 22.17 6.77
N ASN A 104 5.72 21.53 6.11
CA ASN A 104 5.80 20.14 5.68
C ASN A 104 6.86 19.86 4.59
N TYR A 105 7.51 20.93 4.06
CA TYR A 105 8.60 20.83 3.07
C TYR A 105 9.85 21.57 3.56
N PRO A 106 10.47 21.06 4.61
CA PRO A 106 11.64 21.73 5.17
C PRO A 106 12.78 21.77 4.14
N ILE A 107 13.47 22.90 4.09
CA ILE A 107 14.69 23.07 3.30
C ILE A 107 15.80 22.22 3.88
N SER A 108 15.90 22.18 5.21
CA SER A 108 16.81 21.31 5.93
C SER A 108 16.27 20.90 7.29
N VAL A 109 16.59 19.67 7.66
CA VAL A 109 16.41 19.11 8.99
C VAL A 109 17.72 18.44 9.38
N THR A 110 18.23 18.68 10.57
CA THR A 110 19.44 18.05 11.09
C THR A 110 19.33 17.79 12.60
N GLY A 111 20.10 16.81 13.09
CA GLY A 111 20.20 16.50 14.51
C GLY A 111 19.10 15.61 15.09
N SER A 112 18.28 15.02 14.20
CA SER A 112 17.33 13.96 14.52
C SER A 112 17.24 13.00 13.33
N GLU A 113 17.79 11.81 13.49
CA GLU A 113 17.80 10.79 12.43
C GLU A 113 16.37 10.43 12.00
N GLY A 114 15.46 10.24 12.95
CA GLY A 114 14.07 9.92 12.65
C GLY A 114 13.35 11.03 11.86
N THR A 115 13.57 12.30 12.22
CA THR A 115 12.97 13.44 11.50
C THR A 115 13.60 13.62 10.12
N GLU A 116 14.91 13.41 9.97
CA GLU A 116 15.62 13.45 8.69
C GLU A 116 15.08 12.35 7.75
N GLN A 117 14.92 11.11 8.24
CA GLN A 117 14.33 9.99 7.51
C GLN A 117 12.90 10.31 7.05
N MET A 118 12.08 10.88 7.92
CA MET A 118 10.71 11.29 7.56
C MET A 118 10.69 12.39 6.49
N ALA A 119 11.57 13.38 6.61
CA ALA A 119 11.67 14.46 5.63
C ALA A 119 12.07 13.93 4.24
N GLU A 120 13.00 12.98 4.17
CA GLU A 120 13.40 12.31 2.93
C GLU A 120 12.25 11.51 2.30
N TYR A 121 11.54 10.70 3.11
CA TYR A 121 10.38 9.96 2.65
C TYR A 121 9.29 10.88 2.11
N ASN A 122 8.93 11.91 2.86
CA ASN A 122 7.91 12.88 2.50
C ASN A 122 8.26 13.64 1.21
N LYS A 123 9.55 13.93 0.96
CA LYS A 123 10.01 14.52 -0.30
C LYS A 123 9.68 13.64 -1.52
N THR A 124 9.83 12.33 -1.38
CA THR A 124 9.49 11.37 -2.46
C THR A 124 7.98 11.23 -2.62
N LEU A 125 7.26 11.10 -1.52
CA LEU A 125 5.79 11.04 -1.53
C LEU A 125 5.18 12.29 -2.19
N ARG A 126 5.70 13.47 -1.86
CA ARG A 126 5.25 14.74 -2.44
C ARG A 126 5.41 14.77 -3.95
N LYS A 127 6.57 14.36 -4.47
CA LYS A 127 6.79 14.29 -5.94
C LYS A 127 5.72 13.44 -6.63
N THR A 128 5.31 12.35 -6.00
CA THR A 128 4.23 11.50 -6.52
C THR A 128 2.88 12.23 -6.46
N ILE A 129 2.55 12.87 -5.34
CA ILE A 129 1.31 13.66 -5.20
C ILE A 129 1.25 14.79 -6.24
N ASP A 130 2.35 15.50 -6.45
CA ASP A 130 2.42 16.58 -7.44
C ASP A 130 2.22 16.06 -8.88
N LYS A 131 2.80 14.90 -9.22
CA LYS A 131 2.56 14.23 -10.51
C LYS A 131 1.08 13.87 -10.66
N LEU A 132 0.47 13.21 -9.67
CA LEU A 132 -0.95 12.81 -9.70
C LEU A 132 -1.88 14.03 -9.77
N THR A 133 -1.56 15.10 -9.06
CA THR A 133 -2.30 16.38 -9.15
C THR A 133 -2.20 16.98 -10.56
N GLY A 134 -1.03 16.89 -11.18
CA GLY A 134 -0.83 17.30 -12.58
C GLY A 134 -1.70 16.49 -13.55
N LEU A 135 -1.78 15.17 -13.38
CA LEU A 135 -2.65 14.31 -14.20
C LEU A 135 -4.13 14.67 -14.02
N ASN A 136 -4.57 14.91 -12.78
CA ASN A 136 -5.94 15.35 -12.52
C ASN A 136 -6.26 16.70 -13.18
N LYS A 137 -5.30 17.63 -13.22
CA LYS A 137 -5.45 18.90 -13.93
C LYS A 137 -5.64 18.70 -15.43
N ILE A 138 -4.88 17.78 -16.05
CA ILE A 138 -5.05 17.43 -17.47
C ILE A 138 -6.43 16.83 -17.71
N TYR A 139 -6.89 15.91 -16.85
CA TYR A 139 -8.25 15.37 -16.91
C TYR A 139 -9.31 16.48 -16.91
N MET A 140 -9.24 17.40 -15.93
CA MET A 140 -10.19 18.50 -15.81
C MET A 140 -10.20 19.46 -17.01
N GLN A 141 -9.05 19.63 -17.68
CA GLN A 141 -8.95 20.45 -18.89
C GLN A 141 -9.57 19.79 -20.13
N ASN A 142 -9.75 18.47 -20.11
CA ASN A 142 -10.28 17.68 -21.24
C ASN A 142 -11.67 17.10 -20.96
N ILE A 143 -12.34 17.46 -19.86
CA ILE A 143 -13.58 16.82 -19.42
C ILE A 143 -14.70 16.93 -20.46
N ASP A 144 -14.74 18.01 -21.25
CA ASP A 144 -15.72 18.24 -22.31
C ASP A 144 -15.17 17.91 -23.72
N SER A 145 -13.96 17.34 -23.82
CA SER A 145 -13.33 17.00 -25.09
C SER A 145 -13.90 15.72 -25.67
N PRO A 146 -14.14 15.64 -27.00
CA PRO A 146 -14.45 14.38 -27.66
C PRO A 146 -13.35 13.31 -27.54
N GLU A 147 -12.10 13.72 -27.25
CA GLU A 147 -10.93 12.85 -27.07
C GLU A 147 -10.79 12.34 -25.64
N LEU A 148 -11.70 12.71 -24.72
CA LEU A 148 -11.65 12.33 -23.31
C LEU A 148 -11.36 10.83 -23.07
N PRO A 149 -11.99 9.86 -23.81
CA PRO A 149 -11.71 8.45 -23.58
C PRO A 149 -10.24 8.06 -23.78
N VAL A 150 -9.59 8.60 -24.82
CA VAL A 150 -8.17 8.36 -25.11
C VAL A 150 -7.27 9.02 -24.07
N VAL A 151 -7.65 10.24 -23.65
CA VAL A 151 -6.95 10.96 -22.59
C VAL A 151 -7.02 10.19 -21.27
N ILE A 152 -8.18 9.66 -20.88
CA ILE A 152 -8.35 8.86 -19.66
C ILE A 152 -7.42 7.63 -19.69
N GLU A 153 -7.39 6.87 -20.79
CA GLU A 153 -6.54 5.67 -20.89
C GLU A 153 -5.05 6.01 -20.64
N SER A 154 -4.60 7.11 -21.25
CA SER A 154 -3.22 7.60 -21.04
C SER A 154 -2.97 8.02 -19.60
N LEU A 155 -3.90 8.79 -19.01
CA LEU A 155 -3.78 9.30 -17.64
C LEU A 155 -3.80 8.15 -16.62
N ASP A 156 -4.67 7.14 -16.80
CA ASP A 156 -4.74 5.97 -15.93
C ASP A 156 -3.43 5.17 -15.94
N SER A 157 -2.85 4.97 -17.12
CA SER A 157 -1.54 4.31 -17.25
C SER A 157 -0.44 5.08 -16.51
N MET A 158 -0.40 6.41 -16.67
CA MET A 158 0.58 7.28 -15.98
C MET A 158 0.35 7.30 -14.47
N ALA A 159 -0.90 7.37 -14.02
CA ALA A 159 -1.26 7.34 -12.60
C ALA A 159 -0.85 6.01 -11.97
N GLN A 160 -1.14 4.88 -12.62
CA GLN A 160 -0.76 3.55 -12.15
C GLN A 160 0.77 3.40 -12.06
N SER A 161 1.52 3.93 -13.02
CA SER A 161 2.99 3.96 -12.95
C SER A 161 3.48 4.72 -11.74
N CYS A 162 2.93 5.92 -11.47
CA CYS A 162 3.28 6.71 -10.29
C CYS A 162 2.96 5.98 -8.97
N LEU A 163 1.80 5.29 -8.89
CA LEU A 163 1.41 4.52 -7.72
C LEU A 163 2.32 3.31 -7.50
N ASN A 164 2.71 2.61 -8.56
CA ASN A 164 3.64 1.48 -8.49
C ASN A 164 5.04 1.93 -8.05
N GLU A 165 5.53 3.08 -8.55
CA GLU A 165 6.81 3.65 -8.15
C GLU A 165 6.84 3.96 -6.64
N ILE A 166 5.84 4.66 -6.12
CA ILE A 166 5.78 5.01 -4.69
C ILE A 166 5.55 3.79 -3.80
N ASN A 167 4.75 2.82 -4.23
CA ASN A 167 4.55 1.56 -3.52
C ASN A 167 5.87 0.79 -3.38
N SER A 168 6.61 0.65 -4.48
CA SER A 168 7.92 -0.02 -4.50
C SER A 168 8.96 0.72 -3.64
N TYR A 169 8.98 2.05 -3.72
CA TYR A 169 9.83 2.89 -2.87
C TYR A 169 9.50 2.70 -1.39
N THR A 170 8.23 2.75 -1.02
CA THR A 170 7.76 2.58 0.37
C THR A 170 8.15 1.21 0.93
N LYS A 171 8.00 0.15 0.14
CA LYS A 171 8.44 -1.21 0.51
C LYS A 171 9.95 -1.26 0.80
N SER A 172 10.74 -0.70 -0.10
CA SER A 172 12.20 -0.62 0.09
C SER A 172 12.60 0.25 1.28
N TYR A 173 11.86 1.34 1.51
CA TYR A 173 12.08 2.24 2.65
C TYR A 173 11.80 1.52 3.98
N ILE A 174 10.68 0.80 4.09
CA ILE A 174 10.34 -0.01 5.26
C ILE A 174 11.42 -1.07 5.52
N ASP A 175 11.83 -1.83 4.50
CA ASP A 175 12.86 -2.87 4.64
C ASP A 175 14.20 -2.32 5.17
N LYS A 176 14.54 -1.07 4.87
CA LYS A 176 15.75 -0.40 5.37
C LYS A 176 15.59 0.16 6.80
N ASN A 177 14.37 0.41 7.26
CA ASN A 177 14.09 1.14 8.49
C ASN A 177 13.20 0.35 9.48
N LEU A 178 13.23 -0.99 9.46
CA LEU A 178 12.33 -1.85 10.24
C LEU A 178 12.38 -1.60 11.76
N THR A 179 13.51 -1.14 12.28
CA THR A 179 13.68 -0.84 13.72
C THR A 179 13.33 0.59 14.08
N SER A 180 13.03 1.45 13.12
CA SER A 180 12.67 2.84 13.32
C SER A 180 11.15 3.03 13.27
N LEU A 181 10.63 3.88 14.17
CA LEU A 181 9.22 4.26 14.17
C LEU A 181 8.76 4.95 12.88
N VAL A 182 9.69 5.40 12.02
CA VAL A 182 9.33 5.95 10.69
C VAL A 182 8.64 4.90 9.80
N SER A 183 8.92 3.60 10.01
CA SER A 183 8.25 2.51 9.29
C SER A 183 6.77 2.39 9.64
N LEU A 184 6.40 2.73 10.89
CA LEU A 184 4.99 2.83 11.30
C LEU A 184 4.24 3.88 10.47
N ILE A 185 4.85 5.06 10.29
CA ILE A 185 4.24 6.13 9.48
C ILE A 185 4.17 5.72 8.00
N ALA A 186 5.22 5.08 7.47
CA ALA A 186 5.26 4.65 6.07
C ALA A 186 4.15 3.65 5.71
N LEU A 187 3.70 2.79 6.66
CA LEU A 187 2.59 1.85 6.44
C LEU A 187 1.27 2.52 6.07
N TYR A 188 1.00 3.71 6.63
CA TYR A 188 -0.31 4.37 6.55
C TYR A 188 -0.32 5.61 5.66
N GLN A 189 0.73 5.82 4.85
CA GLN A 189 0.78 6.98 3.96
C GLN A 189 -0.25 6.92 2.85
N GLN A 190 -0.77 8.07 2.49
CA GLN A 190 -1.76 8.26 1.44
C GLN A 190 -1.25 9.23 0.38
N VAL A 191 -1.60 9.00 -0.88
CA VAL A 191 -1.36 9.92 -2.01
C VAL A 191 -2.55 10.83 -2.30
N ALA A 192 -3.73 10.44 -1.84
CA ALA A 192 -4.98 11.21 -1.87
C ALA A 192 -5.90 10.70 -0.73
N PRO A 193 -6.98 11.40 -0.37
CA PRO A 193 -7.93 10.92 0.63
C PRO A 193 -8.39 9.49 0.33
N ASN A 194 -8.20 8.58 1.28
CA ASN A 194 -8.50 7.14 1.19
C ASN A 194 -7.73 6.35 0.11
N VAL A 195 -6.68 6.93 -0.50
CA VAL A 195 -5.80 6.24 -1.46
C VAL A 195 -4.46 5.98 -0.77
N TYR A 196 -4.34 4.81 -0.17
CA TYR A 196 -3.13 4.40 0.55
C TYR A 196 -2.03 3.95 -0.40
N VAL A 197 -0.78 4.22 -0.03
CA VAL A 197 0.41 3.74 -0.77
C VAL A 197 0.54 2.23 -0.66
N LEU A 198 0.31 1.67 0.53
CA LEU A 198 0.28 0.23 0.78
C LEU A 198 -1.15 -0.21 1.06
N ASN A 199 -1.58 -1.29 0.43
CA ASN A 199 -2.87 -1.90 0.72
C ASN A 199 -2.67 -2.97 1.82
N PRO A 200 -3.39 -2.89 2.97
CA PRO A 200 -3.22 -3.84 4.06
C PRO A 200 -3.39 -5.31 3.66
N SER A 201 -4.29 -5.63 2.73
CA SER A 201 -4.52 -7.02 2.30
C SER A 201 -3.43 -7.52 1.35
N SER A 202 -3.11 -6.78 0.29
CA SER A 202 -2.11 -7.21 -0.70
C SER A 202 -0.66 -7.04 -0.23
N ASP A 203 -0.41 -6.09 0.68
CA ASP A 203 0.90 -5.77 1.23
C ASP A 203 1.09 -6.27 2.67
N LEU A 204 0.22 -7.17 3.16
CA LEU A 204 0.18 -7.68 4.54
C LEU A 204 1.56 -8.05 5.09
N LYS A 205 2.44 -8.62 4.27
CA LYS A 205 3.80 -8.98 4.70
C LYS A 205 4.60 -7.80 5.27
N TYR A 206 4.37 -6.57 4.80
CA TYR A 206 5.05 -5.38 5.30
C TYR A 206 4.47 -4.93 6.64
N PHE A 207 3.15 -5.04 6.81
CA PHE A 207 2.48 -4.81 8.09
C PHE A 207 2.97 -5.79 9.15
N LEU A 208 3.08 -7.08 8.82
CA LEU A 208 3.64 -8.11 9.71
C LEU A 208 5.11 -7.87 10.04
N LYS A 209 5.96 -7.47 9.08
CA LYS A 209 7.37 -7.16 9.32
C LYS A 209 7.53 -6.01 10.32
N VAL A 210 6.82 -4.91 10.09
CA VAL A 210 6.88 -3.71 10.95
C VAL A 210 6.31 -4.04 12.34
N ASP A 211 5.18 -4.74 12.39
CA ASP A 211 4.57 -5.18 13.64
C ASP A 211 5.53 -6.03 14.47
N SER A 212 6.10 -7.09 13.89
CA SER A 212 7.04 -7.97 14.57
C SER A 212 8.28 -7.25 15.10
N SER A 213 8.77 -6.25 14.35
CA SER A 213 9.95 -5.48 14.75
C SER A 213 9.64 -4.44 15.83
N LEU A 214 8.62 -3.61 15.60
CA LEU A 214 8.35 -2.48 16.48
C LEU A 214 7.68 -2.89 17.79
N SER A 215 6.82 -3.92 17.80
CA SER A 215 6.21 -4.44 19.03
C SER A 215 7.23 -5.04 19.99
N LEU A 216 8.36 -5.57 19.46
CA LEU A 216 9.47 -6.00 20.29
C LEU A 216 10.27 -4.84 20.88
N LEU A 217 10.49 -3.78 20.09
CA LEU A 217 11.35 -2.64 20.48
C LEU A 217 10.61 -1.59 21.31
N TYR A 218 9.31 -1.41 21.06
CA TYR A 218 8.49 -0.35 21.65
C TYR A 218 7.14 -0.90 22.16
N PRO A 219 7.12 -1.94 23.03
CA PRO A 219 5.88 -2.61 23.45
C PRO A 219 4.91 -1.68 24.20
N GLU A 220 5.43 -0.69 24.92
CA GLU A 220 4.66 0.27 25.72
C GLU A 220 4.31 1.55 24.94
N TYR A 221 4.76 1.69 23.68
CA TYR A 221 4.45 2.86 22.88
C TYR A 221 3.08 2.70 22.23
N GLU A 222 2.13 3.50 22.65
CA GLU A 222 0.71 3.37 22.32
C GLU A 222 0.42 3.28 20.80
N PRO A 223 1.06 4.10 19.90
CA PRO A 223 0.85 3.94 18.46
C PRO A 223 1.30 2.57 17.91
N VAL A 224 2.33 1.96 18.49
CA VAL A 224 2.79 0.62 18.13
C VAL A 224 1.80 -0.44 18.63
N ALA A 225 1.32 -0.31 19.87
CA ALA A 225 0.30 -1.23 20.41
C ALA A 225 -1.00 -1.17 19.61
N SER A 226 -1.41 0.02 19.20
CA SER A 226 -2.58 0.21 18.32
C SER A 226 -2.39 -0.44 16.94
N MET A 227 -1.23 -0.24 16.29
CA MET A 227 -0.88 -0.92 15.05
C MET A 227 -0.89 -2.44 15.22
N HIS A 228 -0.27 -2.97 16.28
CA HIS A 228 -0.25 -4.40 16.59
C HIS A 228 -1.66 -4.97 16.62
N LYS A 229 -2.57 -4.33 17.35
CA LYS A 229 -3.98 -4.74 17.42
C LYS A 229 -4.63 -4.77 16.04
N GLN A 230 -4.45 -3.72 15.23
CA GLN A 230 -4.99 -3.64 13.87
C GLN A 230 -4.44 -4.75 12.96
N VAL A 231 -3.14 -5.05 13.05
CA VAL A 231 -2.52 -6.15 12.28
C VAL A 231 -3.08 -7.50 12.72
N GLN A 232 -3.25 -7.76 14.02
CA GLN A 232 -3.84 -8.99 14.53
C GLN A 232 -5.33 -9.13 14.10
N GLU A 233 -6.10 -8.06 14.12
CA GLU A 233 -7.48 -8.05 13.61
C GLU A 233 -7.52 -8.36 12.11
N LEU A 234 -6.62 -7.76 11.32
CA LEU A 234 -6.48 -8.01 9.89
C LEU A 234 -6.12 -9.49 9.61
N VAL A 235 -5.13 -10.05 10.31
CA VAL A 235 -4.75 -11.45 10.20
C VAL A 235 -5.91 -12.37 10.58
N SER A 236 -6.60 -12.07 11.68
CA SER A 236 -7.78 -12.84 12.15
C SER A 236 -8.90 -12.79 11.12
N LYS A 237 -9.17 -11.61 10.54
CA LYS A 237 -10.17 -11.42 9.49
C LYS A 237 -9.82 -12.22 8.24
N ILE A 238 -8.60 -12.12 7.74
CA ILE A 238 -8.14 -12.90 6.59
C ILE A 238 -8.19 -14.40 6.90
N GLY A 239 -7.79 -14.82 8.11
CA GLY A 239 -7.87 -16.22 8.56
C GLY A 239 -9.32 -16.71 8.71
N ALA A 240 -10.23 -15.90 9.26
CA ALA A 240 -11.65 -16.21 9.37
C ALA A 240 -12.33 -16.28 7.99
N GLU A 241 -12.00 -15.32 7.11
CA GLU A 241 -12.48 -15.33 5.73
C GLU A 241 -11.95 -16.54 4.95
N ALA A 242 -10.74 -16.99 5.20
CA ALA A 242 -10.20 -18.24 4.65
C ALA A 242 -10.90 -19.49 5.23
N SER A 243 -11.46 -19.41 6.44
CA SER A 243 -12.16 -20.53 7.09
C SER A 243 -13.66 -20.61 6.80
N VAL A 244 -14.30 -19.50 6.38
CA VAL A 244 -15.77 -19.39 6.17
C VAL A 244 -16.15 -19.38 4.68
N ALA A 245 -15.19 -19.19 3.74
CA ALA A 245 -15.50 -19.27 2.34
C ALA A 245 -15.51 -20.71 1.83
N PRO A 246 -16.53 -21.10 1.07
CA PRO A 246 -16.33 -22.16 0.11
C PRO A 246 -15.36 -21.62 -0.96
N SER A 247 -14.12 -21.78 -0.66
CA SER A 247 -12.98 -22.15 -1.48
C SER A 247 -12.65 -21.41 -2.77
N SER A 248 -11.70 -20.49 -2.63
CA SER A 248 -10.58 -20.40 -3.59
C SER A 248 -9.39 -21.29 -3.13
N LYS A 249 -9.61 -22.22 -2.22
CA LYS A 249 -8.55 -23.09 -1.69
C LYS A 249 -8.25 -24.22 -2.69
N GLU A 250 -6.98 -24.44 -3.00
CA GLU A 250 -6.57 -25.59 -3.81
C GLU A 250 -7.15 -26.91 -3.26
N GLY A 251 -7.68 -27.72 -4.14
CA GLY A 251 -8.36 -28.99 -3.84
C GLY A 251 -9.86 -28.89 -3.62
N SER A 252 -10.44 -27.68 -3.47
CA SER A 252 -11.89 -27.50 -3.32
C SER A 252 -12.60 -27.30 -4.65
N GLU A 253 -13.87 -27.63 -4.72
CA GLU A 253 -14.71 -27.40 -5.89
C GLU A 253 -15.00 -25.90 -6.06
N ALA A 254 -14.85 -25.39 -7.28
CA ALA A 254 -15.17 -24.00 -7.59
C ALA A 254 -16.66 -23.75 -7.46
N PRO A 255 -17.11 -22.68 -6.79
CA PRO A 255 -18.52 -22.30 -6.71
C PRO A 255 -19.15 -22.16 -8.10
N GLU A 256 -20.43 -22.52 -8.23
CA GLU A 256 -21.13 -22.40 -9.50
C GLU A 256 -21.30 -20.93 -9.92
N ILE A 257 -21.04 -20.65 -11.20
CA ILE A 257 -21.35 -19.39 -11.86
C ILE A 257 -22.37 -19.68 -12.97
N ALA A 258 -23.43 -18.89 -13.02
CA ALA A 258 -24.41 -18.94 -14.12
C ALA A 258 -24.73 -17.50 -14.52
N LEU A 259 -24.07 -17.00 -15.54
CA LEU A 259 -24.17 -15.61 -16.00
C LEU A 259 -24.44 -15.54 -17.51
N PRO A 260 -25.04 -14.44 -18.00
CA PRO A 260 -25.34 -14.27 -19.43
C PRO A 260 -24.06 -14.02 -20.25
N THR A 261 -24.06 -14.58 -21.47
CA THR A 261 -23.08 -14.28 -22.51
C THR A 261 -23.37 -12.93 -23.19
N PRO A 262 -22.50 -12.45 -24.09
CA PRO A 262 -22.82 -11.31 -24.96
C PRO A 262 -24.09 -11.45 -25.76
N GLU A 263 -24.49 -12.66 -26.13
CA GLU A 263 -25.71 -12.98 -26.87
C GLU A 263 -26.95 -13.01 -25.98
N GLY A 264 -26.77 -13.16 -24.66
CA GLY A 264 -27.83 -13.18 -23.63
C GLY A 264 -28.15 -14.57 -23.09
N ASP A 265 -27.52 -15.61 -23.61
CA ASP A 265 -27.70 -16.98 -23.11
C ASP A 265 -26.94 -17.18 -21.79
N THR A 266 -27.57 -17.82 -20.83
CA THR A 266 -26.90 -18.12 -19.55
C THR A 266 -26.03 -19.37 -19.69
N VAL A 267 -24.73 -19.23 -19.39
CA VAL A 267 -23.79 -20.35 -19.40
C VAL A 267 -23.33 -20.65 -17.96
N LYS A 268 -23.39 -21.92 -17.57
CA LYS A 268 -22.92 -22.39 -16.26
C LYS A 268 -21.45 -22.80 -16.33
N LEU A 269 -20.67 -22.47 -15.29
CA LEU A 269 -19.30 -22.94 -15.17
C LEU A 269 -19.22 -24.48 -15.19
N SER A 270 -20.17 -25.15 -14.52
CA SER A 270 -20.26 -26.61 -14.49
C SER A 270 -20.52 -27.25 -15.86
N SER A 271 -21.02 -26.49 -16.85
CA SER A 271 -21.30 -27.01 -18.19
C SER A 271 -20.04 -27.39 -18.98
N ILE A 272 -18.86 -26.94 -18.55
CA ILE A 272 -17.57 -27.23 -19.19
C ILE A 272 -16.67 -28.16 -18.37
N ARG A 273 -17.25 -28.89 -17.42
CA ARG A 273 -16.56 -29.99 -16.72
C ARG A 273 -16.08 -31.02 -17.72
N GLY A 274 -15.00 -31.72 -17.39
CA GLY A 274 -14.26 -32.58 -18.31
C GLY A 274 -13.08 -31.90 -19.00
N SER A 275 -13.03 -30.56 -18.93
CA SER A 275 -11.91 -29.75 -19.40
C SER A 275 -11.11 -29.18 -18.21
N VAL A 276 -9.82 -28.90 -18.42
CA VAL A 276 -9.06 -28.00 -17.54
C VAL A 276 -9.49 -26.58 -17.85
N VAL A 277 -9.98 -25.85 -16.87
CA VAL A 277 -10.59 -24.53 -17.07
C VAL A 277 -9.78 -23.43 -16.39
N LEU A 278 -9.42 -22.40 -17.13
CA LEU A 278 -9.01 -21.13 -16.55
C LEU A 278 -10.26 -20.27 -16.32
N LEU A 279 -10.67 -20.13 -15.08
CA LEU A 279 -11.69 -19.18 -14.65
C LEU A 279 -10.99 -17.84 -14.42
N ASP A 280 -11.22 -16.86 -15.29
CA ASP A 280 -10.52 -15.58 -15.29
C ASP A 280 -11.49 -14.41 -15.08
N PHE A 281 -11.13 -13.48 -14.19
CA PHE A 281 -11.90 -12.29 -13.86
C PHE A 281 -11.17 -11.05 -14.38
N TRP A 282 -11.83 -10.29 -15.22
CA TRP A 282 -11.24 -9.18 -15.96
C TRP A 282 -12.23 -8.03 -16.19
N ALA A 283 -11.79 -6.98 -16.88
CA ALA A 283 -12.68 -5.98 -17.48
C ALA A 283 -11.98 -5.25 -18.62
N SER A 284 -12.75 -4.65 -19.53
CA SER A 284 -12.23 -3.89 -20.66
C SER A 284 -11.40 -2.67 -20.24
N TRP A 285 -11.75 -2.07 -19.12
CA TRP A 285 -11.04 -0.92 -18.51
C TRP A 285 -9.80 -1.32 -17.68
N CYS A 286 -9.57 -2.61 -17.47
CA CYS A 286 -8.44 -3.10 -16.66
C CYS A 286 -7.18 -3.23 -17.53
N SER A 287 -6.30 -2.25 -17.51
CA SER A 287 -5.06 -2.25 -18.30
C SER A 287 -4.16 -3.48 -18.03
N PRO A 288 -3.91 -3.93 -16.78
CA PRO A 288 -3.15 -5.16 -16.53
C PRO A 288 -3.82 -6.42 -17.09
N CYS A 289 -5.17 -6.48 -17.10
CA CYS A 289 -5.91 -7.58 -17.70
C CYS A 289 -5.67 -7.62 -19.23
N ARG A 290 -5.76 -6.45 -19.88
CA ARG A 290 -5.52 -6.30 -21.31
C ARG A 290 -4.09 -6.70 -21.71
N GLN A 291 -3.10 -6.43 -20.85
CA GLN A 291 -1.70 -6.87 -21.05
C GLN A 291 -1.54 -8.39 -20.94
N GLU A 292 -2.33 -9.06 -20.11
CA GLU A 292 -2.30 -10.52 -19.96
C GLU A 292 -3.08 -11.25 -21.08
N ASN A 293 -4.09 -10.64 -21.68
CA ASN A 293 -4.94 -11.25 -22.71
C ASN A 293 -4.16 -11.92 -23.87
N PRO A 294 -3.08 -11.35 -24.43
CA PRO A 294 -2.27 -12.04 -25.45
C PRO A 294 -1.69 -13.37 -24.98
N ASN A 295 -1.34 -13.49 -23.70
CA ASN A 295 -0.85 -14.73 -23.09
C ASN A 295 -1.98 -15.77 -22.98
N LEU A 296 -3.21 -15.33 -22.65
CA LEU A 296 -4.40 -16.20 -22.64
C LEU A 296 -4.71 -16.72 -24.05
N VAL A 297 -4.63 -15.86 -25.06
CA VAL A 297 -4.81 -16.25 -26.49
C VAL A 297 -3.77 -17.31 -26.87
N LYS A 298 -2.52 -17.14 -26.49
CA LYS A 298 -1.44 -18.13 -26.73
C LYS A 298 -1.75 -19.45 -26.04
N ALA A 299 -2.11 -19.42 -24.76
CA ALA A 299 -2.45 -20.62 -23.98
C ALA A 299 -3.64 -21.36 -24.62
N PHE A 300 -4.70 -20.65 -24.95
CA PHE A 300 -5.89 -21.23 -25.59
C PHE A 300 -5.56 -21.90 -26.92
N ASN A 301 -4.85 -21.21 -27.81
CA ASN A 301 -4.49 -21.75 -29.13
C ASN A 301 -3.63 -23.02 -29.02
N GLN A 302 -2.76 -23.12 -27.98
CA GLN A 302 -1.87 -24.25 -27.78
C GLN A 302 -2.55 -25.46 -27.14
N TYR A 303 -3.47 -25.25 -26.18
CA TYR A 303 -3.99 -26.31 -25.33
C TYR A 303 -5.49 -26.61 -25.51
N HIS A 304 -6.26 -25.77 -26.21
CA HIS A 304 -7.70 -25.98 -26.39
C HIS A 304 -8.04 -27.38 -26.97
N LYS A 305 -7.34 -27.80 -28.01
CA LYS A 305 -7.55 -29.12 -28.64
C LYS A 305 -7.18 -30.29 -27.73
N LYS A 306 -6.46 -30.03 -26.63
CA LYS A 306 -6.08 -31.02 -25.60
C LYS A 306 -7.08 -31.03 -24.44
N GLY A 307 -8.11 -30.21 -24.44
CA GLY A 307 -9.12 -30.12 -23.41
C GLY A 307 -8.90 -28.98 -22.40
N PHE A 308 -8.25 -27.88 -22.83
CA PHE A 308 -8.19 -26.63 -22.09
C PHE A 308 -9.30 -25.68 -22.52
N GLN A 309 -9.96 -25.03 -21.57
CA GLN A 309 -10.99 -24.02 -21.77
C GLN A 309 -10.68 -22.76 -20.95
N ILE A 310 -11.24 -21.64 -21.39
CA ILE A 310 -11.28 -20.40 -20.64
C ILE A 310 -12.74 -20.02 -20.41
N TYR A 311 -13.08 -19.74 -19.16
CA TYR A 311 -14.36 -19.16 -18.74
C TYR A 311 -14.06 -17.78 -18.17
N GLN A 312 -14.33 -16.74 -18.94
CA GLN A 312 -13.89 -15.38 -18.62
C GLN A 312 -15.09 -14.54 -18.17
N VAL A 313 -15.03 -14.04 -16.93
CA VAL A 313 -16.09 -13.24 -16.29
C VAL A 313 -15.68 -11.77 -16.33
N SER A 314 -16.51 -10.93 -16.95
CA SER A 314 -16.26 -9.49 -17.02
C SER A 314 -16.91 -8.75 -15.84
N LEU A 315 -16.16 -7.79 -15.28
CA LEU A 315 -16.60 -6.78 -14.31
C LEU A 315 -16.80 -5.42 -15.00
N ASP A 316 -17.27 -5.39 -16.24
CA ASP A 316 -17.61 -4.16 -16.92
C ASP A 316 -18.93 -3.55 -16.40
N LYS A 317 -19.11 -2.25 -16.61
CA LYS A 317 -20.35 -1.52 -16.27
C LYS A 317 -21.38 -1.57 -17.37
N THR A 318 -20.93 -1.76 -18.63
CA THR A 318 -21.79 -1.77 -19.80
C THR A 318 -21.44 -2.93 -20.71
N LYS A 319 -22.44 -3.45 -21.39
CA LYS A 319 -22.30 -4.54 -22.34
C LYS A 319 -21.46 -4.13 -23.55
N GLU A 320 -21.61 -2.89 -23.99
CA GLU A 320 -20.90 -2.32 -25.13
C GLU A 320 -19.39 -2.29 -24.89
N ALA A 321 -18.94 -1.79 -23.71
CA ALA A 321 -17.52 -1.76 -23.34
C ALA A 321 -16.94 -3.16 -23.24
N TRP A 322 -17.67 -4.09 -22.62
CA TRP A 322 -17.28 -5.50 -22.52
C TRP A 322 -17.09 -6.15 -23.90
N ILE A 323 -18.11 -6.04 -24.81
CA ILE A 323 -18.02 -6.60 -26.17
C ILE A 323 -16.88 -5.97 -26.95
N LYS A 324 -16.70 -4.64 -26.83
CA LYS A 324 -15.57 -3.96 -27.46
C LYS A 324 -14.23 -4.50 -26.99
N GLY A 325 -14.06 -4.70 -25.69
CA GLY A 325 -12.84 -5.28 -25.11
C GLY A 325 -12.54 -6.69 -25.64
N ILE A 326 -13.57 -7.55 -25.76
CA ILE A 326 -13.45 -8.89 -26.37
C ILE A 326 -12.96 -8.80 -27.83
N GLN A 327 -13.50 -7.87 -28.60
CA GLN A 327 -13.14 -7.67 -30.00
C GLN A 327 -11.74 -7.14 -30.19
N ASP A 328 -11.40 -6.07 -29.47
CA ASP A 328 -10.10 -5.39 -29.52
C ASP A 328 -8.94 -6.35 -29.19
N ASP A 329 -9.11 -7.23 -28.19
CA ASP A 329 -8.10 -8.18 -27.74
C ASP A 329 -8.21 -9.57 -28.39
N GLN A 330 -9.16 -9.76 -29.36
CA GLN A 330 -9.37 -11.01 -30.12
C GLN A 330 -9.68 -12.22 -29.20
N LEU A 331 -10.51 -12.02 -28.18
CA LEU A 331 -10.81 -13.04 -27.15
C LEU A 331 -12.00 -13.96 -27.54
N GLY A 332 -12.70 -13.73 -28.62
CA GLY A 332 -13.97 -14.39 -29.01
C GLY A 332 -13.92 -15.91 -29.24
N LYS A 333 -12.82 -16.59 -28.84
CA LYS A 333 -12.65 -18.04 -29.06
C LYS A 333 -13.11 -18.90 -27.88
N TRP A 334 -13.47 -18.31 -26.76
CA TRP A 334 -13.85 -18.99 -25.52
C TRP A 334 -15.10 -18.35 -24.87
N ILE A 335 -15.50 -18.85 -23.71
CA ILE A 335 -16.72 -18.45 -23.04
C ILE A 335 -16.52 -17.12 -22.33
N HIS A 336 -17.40 -16.17 -22.62
CA HIS A 336 -17.48 -14.89 -21.94
C HIS A 336 -18.84 -14.73 -21.27
N VAL A 337 -18.83 -14.31 -19.99
CA VAL A 337 -20.06 -14.04 -19.24
C VAL A 337 -19.92 -12.78 -18.40
N SER A 338 -21.04 -12.10 -18.12
CA SER A 338 -21.09 -10.93 -17.24
C SER A 338 -22.53 -10.62 -16.84
N ASP A 339 -22.71 -10.10 -15.60
CA ASP A 339 -23.95 -9.45 -15.17
C ASP A 339 -23.89 -7.92 -15.31
N VAL A 340 -22.78 -7.39 -15.85
CA VAL A 340 -22.48 -5.95 -16.05
C VAL A 340 -22.70 -5.09 -14.79
N GLN A 341 -22.49 -5.67 -13.60
CA GLN A 341 -22.70 -5.02 -12.32
C GLN A 341 -21.39 -4.44 -11.72
N TYR A 342 -20.29 -4.43 -12.50
CA TYR A 342 -18.99 -3.91 -12.01
C TYR A 342 -18.55 -4.64 -10.73
N TRP A 343 -18.13 -3.92 -9.71
CA TRP A 343 -17.76 -4.50 -8.40
C TRP A 343 -18.96 -4.99 -7.56
N ASN A 344 -20.22 -4.73 -8.01
CA ASN A 344 -21.43 -5.29 -7.41
C ASN A 344 -21.82 -6.64 -8.02
N SER A 345 -21.04 -7.16 -8.97
CA SER A 345 -21.28 -8.48 -9.58
C SER A 345 -21.34 -9.57 -8.51
N VAL A 346 -22.24 -10.53 -8.70
CA VAL A 346 -22.43 -11.66 -7.78
C VAL A 346 -21.16 -12.50 -7.61
N VAL A 347 -20.25 -12.50 -8.57
CA VAL A 347 -18.99 -13.25 -8.51
C VAL A 347 -17.98 -12.61 -7.56
N VAL A 348 -18.06 -11.31 -7.30
CA VAL A 348 -17.11 -10.58 -6.45
C VAL A 348 -17.12 -11.13 -5.01
N PRO A 349 -18.24 -11.17 -4.29
CA PRO A 349 -18.27 -11.79 -2.97
C PRO A 349 -18.14 -13.32 -3.04
N LEU A 350 -18.66 -13.98 -4.11
CA LEU A 350 -18.64 -15.42 -4.26
C LEU A 350 -17.21 -15.98 -4.36
N TYR A 351 -16.34 -15.30 -5.08
CA TYR A 351 -14.94 -15.68 -5.30
C TYR A 351 -13.95 -14.81 -4.51
N LYS A 352 -14.45 -13.87 -3.69
CA LYS A 352 -13.66 -12.91 -2.92
C LYS A 352 -12.66 -12.14 -3.77
N ILE A 353 -13.15 -11.58 -4.87
CA ILE A 353 -12.32 -10.84 -5.81
C ILE A 353 -12.06 -9.45 -5.23
N GLU A 354 -10.82 -9.19 -4.83
CA GLU A 354 -10.40 -7.89 -4.29
C GLU A 354 -9.78 -6.99 -5.37
N SER A 355 -9.25 -7.59 -6.42
CA SER A 355 -8.63 -6.89 -7.56
C SER A 355 -8.66 -7.75 -8.82
N ILE A 356 -8.57 -7.09 -9.99
CA ILE A 356 -8.40 -7.77 -11.28
C ILE A 356 -7.10 -7.30 -11.95
N PRO A 357 -6.44 -8.17 -12.75
CA PRO A 357 -6.84 -9.53 -13.11
C PRO A 357 -6.74 -10.50 -11.93
N SER A 358 -7.63 -11.46 -11.84
CA SER A 358 -7.59 -12.59 -10.90
C SER A 358 -8.04 -13.84 -11.62
N ASN A 359 -7.43 -15.00 -11.35
CA ASN A 359 -7.86 -16.24 -11.99
C ASN A 359 -7.65 -17.47 -11.11
N LEU A 360 -8.40 -18.52 -11.43
CA LEU A 360 -8.29 -19.85 -10.86
C LEU A 360 -8.14 -20.86 -11.98
N LEU A 361 -7.23 -21.80 -11.83
CA LEU A 361 -7.11 -22.95 -12.71
C LEU A 361 -7.85 -24.13 -12.09
N LEU A 362 -8.79 -24.70 -12.83
CA LEU A 362 -9.62 -25.81 -12.39
C LEU A 362 -9.24 -27.08 -13.14
N ASP A 363 -9.25 -28.22 -12.43
CA ASP A 363 -9.14 -29.53 -13.05
C ASP A 363 -10.45 -29.93 -13.80
N ARG A 364 -10.47 -31.14 -14.33
CA ARG A 364 -11.59 -31.64 -15.13
C ARG A 364 -12.84 -31.90 -14.28
N GLU A 365 -12.69 -32.08 -12.99
CA GLU A 365 -13.74 -32.25 -11.99
C GLU A 365 -14.28 -30.92 -11.47
N GLY A 366 -13.64 -29.79 -11.85
CA GLY A 366 -13.99 -28.43 -11.40
C GLY A 366 -13.38 -28.05 -10.05
N ARG A 367 -12.30 -28.74 -9.62
CA ARG A 367 -11.55 -28.40 -8.41
C ARG A 367 -10.44 -27.42 -8.72
N ILE A 368 -10.23 -26.50 -7.83
CA ILE A 368 -9.17 -25.48 -7.94
C ILE A 368 -7.81 -26.15 -7.74
N ILE A 369 -6.92 -26.03 -8.72
CA ILE A 369 -5.57 -26.61 -8.70
C ILE A 369 -4.45 -25.56 -8.71
N ALA A 370 -4.77 -24.31 -8.97
CA ALA A 370 -3.87 -23.17 -8.85
C ALA A 370 -4.67 -21.85 -8.90
N SER A 371 -4.04 -20.74 -8.48
CA SER A 371 -4.63 -19.42 -8.51
C SER A 371 -3.64 -18.36 -8.99
N ASN A 372 -4.16 -17.27 -9.55
CA ASN A 372 -3.39 -16.09 -9.96
C ASN A 372 -2.18 -16.38 -10.87
N LEU A 373 -2.33 -17.35 -11.78
CA LEU A 373 -1.33 -17.69 -12.77
C LEU A 373 -1.28 -16.63 -13.89
N ARG A 374 -0.07 -16.15 -14.21
CA ARG A 374 0.13 -15.13 -15.26
C ARG A 374 1.40 -15.39 -16.06
N GLY A 375 1.43 -14.89 -17.30
CA GLY A 375 2.62 -14.95 -18.14
C GLY A 375 3.18 -16.35 -18.24
N GLU A 376 4.48 -16.49 -17.97
CA GLU A 376 5.19 -17.76 -18.06
C GLU A 376 4.68 -18.80 -17.05
N GLN A 377 4.22 -18.39 -15.87
CA GLN A 377 3.70 -19.32 -14.85
C GLN A 377 2.47 -20.10 -15.35
N LEU A 378 1.55 -19.44 -16.04
CA LEU A 378 0.40 -20.09 -16.68
C LEU A 378 0.85 -21.09 -17.75
N GLN A 379 1.80 -20.70 -18.60
CA GLN A 379 2.32 -21.57 -19.67
C GLN A 379 3.00 -22.82 -19.11
N LEU A 380 3.83 -22.66 -18.05
CA LEU A 380 4.51 -23.77 -17.38
C LEU A 380 3.51 -24.72 -16.72
N LYS A 381 2.50 -24.19 -16.02
CA LYS A 381 1.48 -25.02 -15.37
C LYS A 381 0.64 -25.80 -16.38
N LEU A 382 0.24 -25.19 -17.49
CA LEU A 382 -0.47 -25.88 -18.55
C LEU A 382 0.43 -26.93 -19.26
N ALA A 383 1.72 -26.63 -19.47
CA ALA A 383 2.67 -27.61 -20.02
C ALA A 383 2.85 -28.83 -19.10
N GLU A 384 2.78 -28.65 -17.79
CA GLU A 384 2.79 -29.75 -16.81
C GLU A 384 1.54 -30.64 -16.93
N LEU A 385 0.34 -30.03 -17.05
CA LEU A 385 -0.95 -30.72 -17.07
C LEU A 385 -1.25 -31.44 -18.40
N PHE A 386 -0.68 -30.96 -19.50
CA PHE A 386 -0.94 -31.45 -20.85
C PHE A 386 0.27 -32.15 -21.51
N LYS A 387 1.16 -32.70 -20.67
CA LYS A 387 2.28 -33.53 -21.10
C LYS A 387 1.87 -34.77 -21.89
#